data_78375feb6b6cc47667c73c935bf2cf47
#
_entry.id   78375feb6b6cc47667c73c935bf2cf47
#
_cell.length_a   1.000
_cell.length_b   1.000
_cell.length_c   1.000
_cell.angle_alpha   90.00
_cell.angle_beta   90.00
_cell.angle_gamma   90.00
#
_symmetry.space_group_name_H-M   'P 1'
#
loop_
_entity.id
_entity.type
_entity.pdbx_description
1 polymer ?
#
loop_
_entity_poly.entity_id
_entity_poly.type
_entity_poly.pdbx_seq_one_letter_code
_entity_poly.pdbx_strand_id
1 'polypeptide(L)'
;MIGSLTSGKMGLGFGKKYSKRTDGRKKIIDEIKLDTDENFFLKAVQQPLQGQWVAWKDYVQKDLSWRTMLSTKPHLLRFSVGATFNTLASESNKCRWGLVENALCPLCEEANVSCNIQHVLSGCKFSLSSGRYRFRHDQVLKTIAHGVVEYLQTKRQKRKAREKVSFVREGEKPSKKVQANYDRIGILDSAVDWTFMVDLNRSLKFPEHICSTLQRPDIVLYSGLTRQVVMIELTCPCEERFLESHERKLSKYVDLVAECEGAGWKSQLFAVEVGARGYASESLNRCLRALGLNIQRVKRCVKEAAAAALRSSF
;
A
#
# COMPACT_ATOMS: atom_id res chain seq x y z
N MET A 1 12.80 -29.11 35.74
CA MET A 1 11.47 -28.48 35.55
C MET A 1 11.72 -27.03 35.21
N ILE A 2 11.41 -26.63 34.00
CA ILE A 2 11.39 -25.21 33.63
C ILE A 2 10.00 -24.74 34.02
N GLY A 3 9.93 -24.00 35.11
CA GLY A 3 8.66 -23.41 35.56
C GLY A 3 8.10 -22.43 34.56
N SER A 4 6.85 -22.05 34.70
CA SER A 4 6.22 -20.99 33.97
C SER A 4 7.09 -19.74 33.96
N LEU A 5 7.54 -19.32 32.77
CA LEU A 5 8.41 -18.16 32.61
C LEU A 5 7.64 -16.84 32.63
N THR A 6 6.31 -16.88 32.58
CA THR A 6 5.48 -15.68 32.52
C THR A 6 4.16 -15.87 33.23
N SER A 7 3.65 -14.78 33.79
CA SER A 7 2.45 -14.69 34.59
C SER A 7 1.25 -15.43 34.00
N GLY A 8 0.94 -16.59 34.55
CA GLY A 8 -0.31 -17.30 34.30
C GLY A 8 -0.38 -18.18 33.07
N LYS A 9 0.62 -18.18 32.17
CA LYS A 9 0.68 -19.14 31.07
C LYS A 9 1.22 -20.48 31.59
N MET A 10 0.53 -21.57 31.28
CA MET A 10 1.03 -22.92 31.57
C MET A 10 2.41 -23.09 30.94
N GLY A 11 3.34 -23.64 31.70
CA GLY A 11 4.70 -23.89 31.25
C GLY A 11 4.73 -24.67 29.94
N LEU A 12 5.76 -24.45 29.17
CA LEU A 12 6.00 -25.13 27.89
C LEU A 12 5.72 -26.63 28.04
N GLY A 13 4.68 -27.10 27.38
CA GLY A 13 4.19 -28.46 27.57
C GLY A 13 5.20 -29.50 27.05
N PHE A 14 5.99 -30.04 27.95
CA PHE A 14 6.91 -31.14 27.64
C PHE A 14 6.24 -32.47 27.33
N GLY A 15 4.89 -32.54 27.36
CA GLY A 15 4.14 -33.77 27.11
C GLY A 15 3.94 -34.16 25.65
N LYS A 16 4.25 -33.30 24.69
CA LYS A 16 4.15 -33.63 23.27
C LYS A 16 5.46 -34.22 22.75
N LYS A 17 5.42 -35.47 22.28
CA LYS A 17 6.54 -36.07 21.54
C LYS A 17 6.83 -35.24 20.30
N TYR A 18 7.92 -34.49 20.29
CA TYR A 18 8.42 -33.85 19.10
C TYR A 18 9.16 -34.87 18.23
N SER A 19 8.84 -34.95 16.95
CA SER A 19 9.45 -35.91 16.03
C SER A 19 10.95 -35.67 15.84
N LYS A 20 11.42 -34.42 16.09
CA LYS A 20 12.84 -34.04 16.05
C LYS A 20 13.16 -33.00 17.13
N ARG A 21 14.35 -33.10 17.74
CA ARG A 21 14.87 -32.15 18.74
C ARG A 21 14.90 -30.70 18.22
N THR A 22 15.14 -30.50 16.92
CA THR A 22 15.13 -29.21 16.22
C THR A 22 13.74 -28.55 16.21
N ASP A 23 12.67 -29.35 16.07
CA ASP A 23 11.29 -28.82 16.04
C ASP A 23 10.85 -28.35 17.43
N GLY A 24 11.27 -29.04 18.50
CA GLY A 24 11.02 -28.61 19.87
C GLY A 24 11.69 -27.29 20.18
N ARG A 25 12.98 -27.13 19.82
CA ARG A 25 13.73 -25.89 20.02
C ARG A 25 13.11 -24.71 19.23
N LYS A 26 12.72 -24.93 17.99
CA LYS A 26 12.07 -23.91 17.16
C LYS A 26 10.76 -23.43 17.81
N LYS A 27 9.91 -24.35 18.23
CA LYS A 27 8.65 -24.01 18.90
C LYS A 27 8.84 -23.19 20.17
N ILE A 28 9.83 -23.55 21.01
CA ILE A 28 10.18 -22.79 22.22
C ILE A 28 10.63 -21.38 21.86
N ILE A 29 11.46 -21.22 20.84
CA ILE A 29 11.92 -19.91 20.37
C ILE A 29 10.74 -19.08 19.85
N ASP A 30 9.85 -19.68 19.06
CA ASP A 30 8.67 -19.00 18.50
C ASP A 30 7.71 -18.58 19.61
N GLU A 31 7.53 -19.37 20.65
CA GLU A 31 6.70 -19.06 21.82
C GLU A 31 7.29 -17.90 22.66
N ILE A 32 8.60 -17.92 22.90
CA ILE A 32 9.30 -16.82 23.59
C ILE A 32 9.19 -15.52 22.78
N LYS A 33 9.31 -15.58 21.46
CA LYS A 33 9.12 -14.40 20.59
C LYS A 33 7.70 -13.86 20.70
N LEU A 34 6.69 -14.72 20.61
CA LEU A 34 5.29 -14.31 20.75
C LEU A 34 5.02 -13.62 22.09
N ASP A 35 5.52 -14.20 23.19
CA ASP A 35 5.37 -13.59 24.53
C ASP A 35 6.11 -12.24 24.62
N THR A 36 7.30 -12.16 24.05
CA THR A 36 8.08 -10.92 23.99
C THR A 36 7.35 -9.84 23.18
N ASP A 37 6.84 -10.20 22.01
CA ASP A 37 6.09 -9.29 21.13
C ASP A 37 4.80 -8.82 21.80
N GLU A 38 4.07 -9.70 22.50
CA GLU A 38 2.86 -9.36 23.28
C GLU A 38 3.18 -8.37 24.40
N ASN A 39 4.28 -8.58 25.14
CA ASN A 39 4.72 -7.67 26.20
C ASN A 39 5.12 -6.29 25.64
N PHE A 40 5.81 -6.23 24.50
CA PHE A 40 6.12 -4.97 23.83
C PHE A 40 4.86 -4.26 23.35
N PHE A 41 3.91 -5.00 22.78
CA PHE A 41 2.63 -4.46 22.35
C PHE A 41 1.84 -3.84 23.50
N LEU A 42 1.73 -4.54 24.66
CA LEU A 42 1.07 -4.02 25.85
C LEU A 42 1.74 -2.73 26.36
N LYS A 43 3.07 -2.68 26.38
CA LYS A 43 3.81 -1.45 26.72
C LYS A 43 3.53 -0.32 25.73
N ALA A 44 3.44 -0.61 24.44
CA ALA A 44 3.12 0.40 23.43
C ALA A 44 1.71 0.97 23.60
N VAL A 45 0.71 0.12 23.87
CA VAL A 45 -0.67 0.55 24.13
C VAL A 45 -0.76 1.50 25.34
N GLN A 46 0.09 1.32 26.36
CA GLN A 46 0.14 2.20 27.52
C GLN A 46 0.77 3.58 27.23
N GLN A 47 1.35 3.79 26.06
CA GLN A 47 1.98 5.05 25.66
C GLN A 47 1.06 5.86 24.74
N PRO A 48 0.31 6.86 25.26
CA PRO A 48 -0.76 7.52 24.48
C PRO A 48 -0.26 8.29 23.27
N LEU A 49 1.00 8.66 23.23
CA LEU A 49 1.59 9.41 22.09
C LEU A 49 2.47 8.53 21.21
N GLN A 50 3.40 7.80 21.80
CA GLN A 50 4.34 6.96 21.08
C GLN A 50 3.71 5.65 20.59
N GLY A 51 2.64 5.21 21.24
CA GLY A 51 1.92 3.98 20.92
C GLY A 51 0.75 4.14 19.92
N GLN A 52 0.50 5.34 19.42
CA GLN A 52 -0.64 5.59 18.50
C GLN A 52 -0.66 4.68 17.26
N TRP A 53 0.51 4.24 16.80
CA TRP A 53 0.64 3.32 15.66
C TRP A 53 -0.03 1.96 15.88
N VAL A 54 -0.26 1.56 17.13
CA VAL A 54 -0.93 0.30 17.48
C VAL A 54 -2.40 0.31 17.02
N ALA A 55 -3.02 1.49 16.97
CA ALA A 55 -4.39 1.65 16.51
C ALA A 55 -4.53 1.66 14.97
N TRP A 56 -3.44 1.72 14.23
CA TRP A 56 -3.51 1.73 12.78
C TRP A 56 -4.02 0.39 12.25
N LYS A 57 -4.88 0.43 11.26
CA LYS A 57 -5.49 -0.73 10.64
C LYS A 57 -5.22 -0.75 9.13
N ASP A 58 -5.42 -1.90 8.52
CA ASP A 58 -5.41 -2.08 7.06
C ASP A 58 -4.11 -1.66 6.35
N TYR A 59 -2.97 -1.75 7.02
CA TYR A 59 -1.67 -1.49 6.42
C TYR A 59 -0.86 -2.78 6.21
N VAL A 60 -0.07 -2.79 5.13
CA VAL A 60 0.88 -3.87 4.84
C VAL A 60 2.05 -3.80 5.81
N GLN A 61 2.29 -4.88 6.53
CA GLN A 61 3.43 -4.96 7.45
C GLN A 61 4.76 -4.74 6.71
N LYS A 62 5.61 -3.88 7.28
CA LYS A 62 6.96 -3.66 6.78
C LYS A 62 7.92 -4.75 7.29
N ASP A 63 8.73 -5.28 6.40
CA ASP A 63 9.92 -6.05 6.81
C ASP A 63 10.98 -5.07 7.34
N LEU A 64 11.14 -5.02 8.65
CA LEU A 64 12.14 -4.21 9.36
C LEU A 64 13.38 -5.04 9.73
N SER A 65 13.81 -5.93 8.85
CA SER A 65 15.05 -6.67 9.05
C SER A 65 16.26 -5.73 9.17
N TRP A 66 17.29 -6.16 9.88
CA TRP A 66 18.55 -5.42 10.02
C TRP A 66 19.13 -5.01 8.65
N ARG A 67 19.03 -5.89 7.65
CA ARG A 67 19.46 -5.59 6.28
C ARG A 67 18.68 -4.38 5.71
N THR A 68 17.36 -4.33 5.88
CA THR A 68 16.52 -3.23 5.42
C THR A 68 16.87 -1.93 6.14
N MET A 69 17.07 -1.99 7.46
CA MET A 69 17.44 -0.82 8.26
C MET A 69 18.81 -0.26 7.85
N LEU A 70 19.83 -1.12 7.72
CA LEU A 70 21.17 -0.70 7.32
C LEU A 70 21.26 -0.20 5.86
N SER A 71 20.39 -0.67 4.97
CA SER A 71 20.33 -0.19 3.58
C SER A 71 19.53 1.11 3.42
N THR A 72 18.78 1.53 4.43
CA THR A 72 17.99 2.76 4.40
C THR A 72 18.88 3.96 4.76
N LYS A 73 18.75 5.08 4.02
CA LYS A 73 19.49 6.31 4.34
C LYS A 73 19.19 6.77 5.77
N PRO A 74 20.19 7.10 6.59
CA PRO A 74 20.03 7.37 8.02
C PRO A 74 18.98 8.45 8.34
N HIS A 75 18.91 9.51 7.55
CA HIS A 75 17.93 10.58 7.75
C HIS A 75 16.48 10.10 7.49
N LEU A 76 16.25 9.25 6.48
CA LEU A 76 14.93 8.67 6.21
C LEU A 76 14.53 7.66 7.29
N LEU A 77 15.49 6.87 7.79
CA LEU A 77 15.24 5.96 8.90
C LEU A 77 14.85 6.74 10.17
N ARG A 78 15.61 7.79 10.51
CA ARG A 78 15.30 8.68 11.65
C ARG A 78 13.91 9.30 11.49
N PHE A 79 13.60 9.82 10.31
CA PHE A 79 12.29 10.39 10.02
C PHE A 79 11.18 9.35 10.15
N SER A 80 11.34 8.17 9.55
CA SER A 80 10.33 7.10 9.61
C SER A 80 10.02 6.68 11.05
N VAL A 81 11.06 6.44 11.84
CA VAL A 81 10.94 6.08 13.27
C VAL A 81 10.31 7.24 14.05
N GLY A 82 10.85 8.45 13.90
CA GLY A 82 10.35 9.63 14.63
C GLY A 82 8.90 9.97 14.28
N ALA A 83 8.50 9.82 13.02
CA ALA A 83 7.11 10.06 12.60
C ALA A 83 6.14 8.96 13.10
N THR A 84 6.60 7.70 13.16
CA THR A 84 5.79 6.57 13.67
C THR A 84 5.56 6.69 15.17
N PHE A 85 6.61 6.98 15.93
CA PHE A 85 6.55 7.10 17.39
C PHE A 85 6.26 8.52 17.90
N ASN A 86 5.87 9.44 17.01
CA ASN A 86 5.54 10.83 17.35
C ASN A 86 6.65 11.55 18.15
N THR A 87 7.91 11.34 17.76
CA THR A 87 9.10 11.93 18.40
C THR A 87 9.83 12.96 17.54
N LEU A 88 9.27 13.33 16.37
CA LEU A 88 9.80 14.45 15.57
C LEU A 88 9.53 15.80 16.27
N ALA A 89 10.41 16.76 16.03
CA ALA A 89 10.34 18.10 16.62
C ALA A 89 9.24 18.97 15.95
N SER A 90 7.98 18.52 15.97
CA SER A 90 6.83 19.37 15.64
C SER A 90 6.61 20.42 16.73
N GLU A 91 5.93 21.53 16.43
CA GLU A 91 5.70 22.58 17.44
C GLU A 91 4.94 22.02 18.67
N SER A 92 4.00 21.08 18.46
CA SER A 92 3.33 20.39 19.58
C SER A 92 4.29 19.56 20.44
N ASN A 93 5.28 18.92 19.83
CA ASN A 93 6.29 18.16 20.56
C ASN A 93 7.29 19.08 21.25
N LYS A 94 7.74 20.15 20.58
CA LYS A 94 8.63 21.18 21.16
C LYS A 94 7.97 21.86 22.37
N CYS A 95 6.69 22.21 22.27
CA CYS A 95 5.92 22.81 23.36
C CYS A 95 5.86 21.84 24.57
N ARG A 96 5.58 20.55 24.33
CA ARG A 96 5.61 19.53 25.38
C ARG A 96 6.97 19.36 26.04
N TRP A 97 8.05 19.55 25.28
CA TRP A 97 9.42 19.49 25.80
C TRP A 97 9.89 20.81 26.45
N GLY A 98 9.01 21.83 26.51
CA GLY A 98 9.35 23.13 27.07
C GLY A 98 10.29 23.99 26.23
N LEU A 99 10.41 23.70 24.93
CA LEU A 99 11.29 24.42 24.02
C LEU A 99 10.62 25.63 23.34
N VAL A 100 9.30 25.64 23.27
CA VAL A 100 8.47 26.74 22.72
C VAL A 100 7.23 26.93 23.60
N GLU A 101 6.69 28.15 23.62
CA GLU A 101 5.56 28.51 24.47
C GLU A 101 4.22 27.96 23.97
N ASN A 102 4.05 27.80 22.67
CA ASN A 102 2.79 27.32 22.09
C ASN A 102 3.00 26.20 21.08
N ALA A 103 1.95 25.44 20.85
CA ALA A 103 1.94 24.28 19.94
C ALA A 103 1.33 24.61 18.56
N LEU A 104 1.14 25.90 18.24
CA LEU A 104 0.42 26.33 17.05
C LEU A 104 1.29 26.20 15.79
N CYS A 105 0.64 26.00 14.65
CA CYS A 105 1.34 25.93 13.37
C CYS A 105 1.76 27.33 12.91
N PRO A 106 3.07 27.58 12.73
CA PRO A 106 3.54 28.89 12.30
C PRO A 106 3.26 29.20 10.82
N LEU A 107 2.82 28.22 10.05
CA LEU A 107 2.52 28.36 8.61
C LEU A 107 1.02 28.45 8.31
N CYS A 108 0.17 28.06 9.26
CA CYS A 108 -1.28 28.19 9.12
C CYS A 108 -1.73 29.55 9.72
N GLU A 109 -2.36 30.39 8.92
CA GLU A 109 -2.90 31.67 9.36
C GLU A 109 -4.13 31.52 10.27
N GLU A 110 -4.72 30.34 10.32
CA GLU A 110 -5.87 30.04 11.19
C GLU A 110 -5.46 29.93 12.64
N ALA A 111 -6.06 30.74 13.48
CA ALA A 111 -5.92 30.68 14.93
C ALA A 111 -6.25 29.29 15.48
N ASN A 112 -5.41 28.77 16.37
CA ASN A 112 -5.62 27.58 17.19
C ASN A 112 -5.45 26.19 16.52
N VAL A 113 -4.76 26.07 15.38
CA VAL A 113 -4.45 24.73 14.83
C VAL A 113 -3.16 24.19 15.45
N SER A 114 -3.26 23.11 16.18
CA SER A 114 -2.12 22.41 16.79
C SER A 114 -1.22 21.79 15.72
N CYS A 115 0.09 22.12 15.75
CA CYS A 115 1.11 21.65 14.81
C CYS A 115 1.67 20.29 15.26
N ASN A 116 0.84 19.29 15.29
CA ASN A 116 1.27 17.92 15.54
C ASN A 116 1.77 17.24 14.24
N ILE A 117 2.27 16.00 14.35
CA ILE A 117 2.81 15.26 13.19
C ILE A 117 1.73 15.03 12.10
N GLN A 118 0.49 14.75 12.48
CA GLN A 118 -0.60 14.55 11.53
C GLN A 118 -0.90 15.83 10.76
N HIS A 119 -0.94 16.98 11.45
CA HIS A 119 -1.11 18.28 10.82
C HIS A 119 0.01 18.55 9.81
N VAL A 120 1.26 18.38 10.21
CA VAL A 120 2.42 18.63 9.33
C VAL A 120 2.38 17.73 8.09
N LEU A 121 2.05 16.45 8.26
CA LEU A 121 2.11 15.46 7.19
C LEU A 121 0.89 15.47 6.25
N SER A 122 -0.30 15.89 6.71
CA SER A 122 -1.51 15.79 5.88
C SER A 122 -2.62 16.81 6.17
N GLY A 123 -2.45 17.68 7.16
CA GLY A 123 -3.51 18.61 7.59
C GLY A 123 -3.18 20.10 7.41
N CYS A 124 -1.96 20.46 7.09
CA CYS A 124 -1.54 21.86 6.98
C CYS A 124 -2.06 22.49 5.68
N LYS A 125 -2.86 23.54 5.78
CA LYS A 125 -3.41 24.27 4.63
C LYS A 125 -2.31 24.91 3.78
N PHE A 126 -1.28 25.46 4.40
CA PHE A 126 -0.12 26.00 3.69
C PHE A 126 0.60 24.90 2.89
N SER A 127 0.84 23.73 3.47
CA SER A 127 1.47 22.61 2.76
C SER A 127 0.60 22.08 1.62
N LEU A 128 -0.72 22.18 1.76
CA LEU A 128 -1.67 21.83 0.70
C LEU A 128 -1.60 22.85 -0.45
N SER A 129 -1.67 24.15 -0.18
CA SER A 129 -1.63 25.22 -1.19
C SER A 129 -0.27 25.32 -1.88
N SER A 130 0.83 25.09 -1.15
CA SER A 130 2.19 25.07 -1.71
C SER A 130 2.51 23.81 -2.55
N GLY A 131 1.57 22.85 -2.62
CA GLY A 131 1.70 21.65 -3.46
C GLY A 131 2.55 20.52 -2.87
N ARG A 132 3.00 20.60 -1.61
CA ARG A 132 3.82 19.54 -0.97
C ARG A 132 3.11 18.19 -0.94
N TYR A 133 1.82 18.18 -0.56
CA TYR A 133 1.04 16.94 -0.51
C TYR A 133 0.77 16.39 -1.90
N ARG A 134 0.60 17.27 -2.88
CA ARG A 134 0.48 16.91 -4.28
C ARG A 134 1.76 16.29 -4.83
N PHE A 135 2.91 16.90 -4.55
CA PHE A 135 4.20 16.34 -4.93
C PHE A 135 4.35 14.89 -4.44
N ARG A 136 4.04 14.65 -3.14
CA ARG A 136 4.05 13.29 -2.58
C ARG A 136 3.10 12.35 -3.32
N HIS A 137 1.85 12.78 -3.52
CA HIS A 137 0.85 12.01 -4.26
C HIS A 137 1.37 11.63 -5.64
N ASP A 138 1.88 12.58 -6.41
CA ASP A 138 2.34 12.35 -7.78
C ASP A 138 3.57 11.44 -7.84
N GLN A 139 4.47 11.48 -6.85
CA GLN A 139 5.61 10.55 -6.78
C GLN A 139 5.14 9.10 -6.51
N VAL A 140 4.17 8.93 -5.64
CA VAL A 140 3.55 7.62 -5.37
C VAL A 140 2.78 7.13 -6.58
N LEU A 141 1.98 7.98 -7.20
CA LEU A 141 1.20 7.68 -8.39
C LEU A 141 2.10 7.22 -9.56
N LYS A 142 3.20 7.93 -9.82
CA LYS A 142 4.22 7.53 -10.81
C LYS A 142 4.76 6.13 -10.55
N THR A 143 5.01 5.80 -9.30
CA THR A 143 5.56 4.49 -8.92
C THR A 143 4.55 3.37 -9.18
N ILE A 144 3.29 3.56 -8.79
CA ILE A 144 2.21 2.60 -9.04
C ILE A 144 1.98 2.44 -10.56
N ALA A 145 1.88 3.56 -11.28
CA ALA A 145 1.71 3.58 -12.73
C ALA A 145 2.82 2.80 -13.44
N HIS A 146 4.08 3.03 -13.06
CA HIS A 146 5.22 2.30 -13.61
C HIS A 146 5.09 0.79 -13.41
N GLY A 147 4.72 0.34 -12.20
CA GLY A 147 4.53 -1.08 -11.92
C GLY A 147 3.43 -1.74 -12.76
N VAL A 148 2.32 -1.03 -13.00
CA VAL A 148 1.22 -1.50 -13.85
C VAL A 148 1.63 -1.53 -15.34
N VAL A 149 2.29 -0.47 -15.84
CA VAL A 149 2.77 -0.39 -17.23
C VAL A 149 3.80 -1.49 -17.52
N GLU A 150 4.77 -1.71 -16.62
CA GLU A 150 5.75 -2.79 -16.74
C GLU A 150 5.07 -4.18 -16.83
N TYR A 151 4.01 -4.38 -16.06
CA TYR A 151 3.22 -5.61 -16.14
C TYR A 151 2.54 -5.76 -17.51
N LEU A 152 1.87 -4.72 -18.01
CA LEU A 152 1.21 -4.73 -19.32
C LEU A 152 2.21 -5.00 -20.46
N GLN A 153 3.38 -4.36 -20.44
CA GLN A 153 4.44 -4.59 -21.42
C GLN A 153 4.93 -6.04 -21.40
N THR A 154 5.17 -6.60 -20.23
CA THR A 154 5.58 -8.01 -20.07
C THR A 154 4.52 -8.97 -20.64
N LYS A 155 3.23 -8.66 -20.47
CA LYS A 155 2.14 -9.48 -21.01
C LYS A 155 2.11 -9.42 -22.54
N ARG A 156 2.26 -8.23 -23.14
CA ARG A 156 2.34 -8.06 -24.59
C ARG A 156 3.51 -8.85 -25.21
N GLN A 157 4.67 -8.83 -24.56
CA GLN A 157 5.84 -9.59 -25.02
C GLN A 157 5.65 -11.10 -24.93
N LYS A 158 5.09 -11.60 -23.80
CA LYS A 158 4.81 -13.03 -23.64
C LYS A 158 3.81 -13.58 -24.66
N ARG A 159 2.83 -12.78 -25.07
CA ARG A 159 1.87 -13.19 -26.11
C ARG A 159 2.54 -13.30 -27.48
N LYS A 160 3.38 -12.33 -27.88
CA LYS A 160 4.17 -12.41 -29.12
C LYS A 160 5.08 -13.65 -29.17
N ALA A 161 5.62 -14.08 -28.00
CA ALA A 161 6.47 -15.27 -27.92
C ALA A 161 5.69 -16.60 -27.98
N ARG A 162 4.37 -16.61 -27.73
CA ARG A 162 3.51 -17.81 -27.78
C ARG A 162 3.00 -18.17 -29.16
N GLU A 163 3.19 -17.34 -30.16
CA GLU A 163 2.84 -17.61 -31.57
C GLU A 163 3.88 -18.51 -32.28
N LYS A 164 4.70 -19.24 -31.51
CA LYS A 164 5.59 -20.25 -32.07
C LYS A 164 4.78 -21.44 -32.56
N VAL A 165 4.73 -21.64 -33.87
CA VAL A 165 4.15 -22.83 -34.52
C VAL A 165 5.01 -24.03 -34.10
N SER A 166 4.41 -25.03 -33.42
CA SER A 166 5.08 -26.29 -33.16
C SER A 166 4.80 -27.22 -34.35
N PHE A 167 5.85 -27.64 -35.06
CA PHE A 167 5.75 -28.65 -36.09
C PHE A 167 5.63 -30.02 -35.41
N VAL A 168 4.58 -30.75 -35.73
CA VAL A 168 4.37 -32.15 -35.32
C VAL A 168 4.71 -33.03 -36.51
N ARG A 169 5.48 -34.10 -36.28
CA ARG A 169 5.74 -35.07 -37.33
C ARG A 169 4.45 -35.80 -37.71
N GLU A 170 4.31 -36.13 -38.98
CA GLU A 170 3.16 -36.88 -39.49
C GLU A 170 3.03 -38.20 -38.72
N GLY A 171 1.84 -38.44 -38.11
CA GLY A 171 1.57 -39.58 -37.27
C GLY A 171 1.79 -39.41 -35.76
N GLU A 172 2.37 -38.31 -35.27
CA GLU A 172 2.49 -38.03 -33.82
C GLU A 172 1.34 -37.15 -33.32
N LYS A 173 0.73 -37.54 -32.20
CA LYS A 173 -0.26 -36.69 -31.54
C LYS A 173 0.48 -35.51 -30.89
N PRO A 174 -0.01 -34.26 -31.06
CA PRO A 174 0.59 -33.10 -30.39
C PRO A 174 0.65 -33.34 -28.89
N SER A 175 1.84 -33.27 -28.32
CA SER A 175 2.02 -33.45 -26.88
C SER A 175 1.31 -32.33 -26.14
N LYS A 176 0.21 -32.66 -25.47
CA LYS A 176 -0.49 -31.76 -24.53
C LYS A 176 0.31 -31.59 -23.26
N LYS A 177 1.53 -31.02 -23.33
CA LYS A 177 2.16 -30.42 -22.16
C LYS A 177 1.75 -28.95 -22.07
N VAL A 178 0.48 -28.71 -21.94
CA VAL A 178 -0.02 -27.48 -21.37
C VAL A 178 -0.10 -27.75 -19.86
N GLN A 179 0.99 -27.59 -19.15
CA GLN A 179 0.90 -27.20 -17.76
C GLN A 179 0.31 -25.79 -17.79
N ALA A 180 -1.02 -25.72 -17.76
CA ALA A 180 -1.71 -24.52 -17.37
C ALA A 180 -1.37 -24.32 -15.88
N ASN A 181 -0.31 -23.57 -15.59
CA ASN A 181 -0.27 -22.87 -14.34
C ASN A 181 -1.52 -22.01 -14.34
N TYR A 182 -2.51 -22.41 -13.56
CA TYR A 182 -3.66 -21.58 -13.19
C TYR A 182 -3.14 -20.46 -12.26
N ASP A 183 -2.26 -19.60 -12.79
CA ASP A 183 -2.05 -18.29 -12.22
C ASP A 183 -3.42 -17.61 -12.22
N ARG A 184 -3.83 -17.09 -11.08
CA ARG A 184 -5.10 -16.37 -10.94
C ARG A 184 -5.25 -15.43 -12.12
N ILE A 185 -6.31 -15.60 -12.90
CA ILE A 185 -6.61 -14.73 -14.04
C ILE A 185 -6.96 -13.36 -13.47
N GLY A 186 -6.07 -12.40 -13.62
CA GLY A 186 -6.30 -11.02 -13.20
C GLY A 186 -7.16 -10.27 -14.22
N ILE A 187 -7.67 -9.13 -13.80
CA ILE A 187 -8.50 -8.25 -14.66
C ILE A 187 -7.77 -7.95 -15.99
N LEU A 188 -6.48 -7.61 -15.93
CA LEU A 188 -5.68 -7.28 -17.10
C LEU A 188 -5.33 -8.49 -17.99
N ASP A 189 -5.70 -9.70 -17.56
CA ASP A 189 -5.55 -10.91 -18.39
C ASP A 189 -6.72 -11.13 -19.35
N SER A 190 -7.85 -10.43 -19.12
CA SER A 190 -9.09 -10.58 -19.88
C SER A 190 -8.98 -10.05 -21.33
N ALA A 191 -8.10 -9.09 -21.60
CA ALA A 191 -7.98 -8.43 -22.89
C ALA A 191 -6.52 -8.15 -23.29
N VAL A 192 -6.31 -7.77 -24.56
CA VAL A 192 -4.99 -7.41 -25.13
C VAL A 192 -4.84 -5.93 -25.41
N ASP A 193 -5.95 -5.24 -25.57
CA ASP A 193 -6.08 -3.86 -26.03
C ASP A 193 -6.16 -2.84 -24.90
N TRP A 194 -5.73 -3.21 -23.68
CA TRP A 194 -5.76 -2.29 -22.55
C TRP A 194 -5.07 -0.98 -22.88
N THR A 195 -5.82 0.10 -22.78
CA THR A 195 -5.33 1.48 -22.80
C THR A 195 -5.11 1.92 -21.37
N PHE A 196 -3.96 2.53 -21.11
CA PHE A 196 -3.56 3.02 -19.78
C PHE A 196 -3.46 4.54 -19.80
N MET A 197 -4.13 5.19 -18.87
CA MET A 197 -4.09 6.64 -18.66
C MET A 197 -3.80 6.96 -17.20
N VAL A 198 -3.03 8.02 -16.94
CA VAL A 198 -2.66 8.46 -15.58
C VAL A 198 -2.75 9.98 -15.47
N ASP A 199 -3.34 10.48 -14.39
CA ASP A 199 -3.53 11.91 -14.14
C ASP A 199 -2.32 12.53 -13.39
N LEU A 200 -1.20 12.67 -14.12
CA LEU A 200 -0.06 13.45 -13.66
C LEU A 200 -0.26 14.90 -14.12
N ASN A 201 -0.39 15.87 -13.36
CA ASN A 201 -0.60 17.29 -13.72
C ASN A 201 -2.05 17.72 -13.95
N ARG A 202 -3.04 16.95 -13.53
CA ARG A 202 -4.49 17.25 -13.70
C ARG A 202 -4.90 17.42 -15.17
N SER A 203 -4.29 16.69 -16.06
CA SER A 203 -4.55 16.78 -17.50
C SER A 203 -5.39 15.62 -18.05
N LEU A 204 -5.66 14.58 -17.24
CA LEU A 204 -6.46 13.44 -17.67
C LEU A 204 -7.89 13.91 -18.03
N LYS A 205 -8.32 13.58 -19.22
CA LYS A 205 -9.72 13.62 -19.62
C LYS A 205 -10.24 12.20 -19.65
N PHE A 206 -11.36 11.96 -18.98
CA PHE A 206 -12.00 10.65 -19.02
C PHE A 206 -12.44 10.34 -20.46
N PRO A 207 -12.34 9.09 -20.94
CA PRO A 207 -12.69 8.75 -22.32
C PRO A 207 -14.16 9.00 -22.64
N GLU A 208 -14.46 9.96 -23.51
CA GLU A 208 -15.83 10.39 -23.86
C GLU A 208 -16.69 9.26 -24.45
N HIS A 209 -16.04 8.28 -25.12
CA HIS A 209 -16.74 7.11 -25.67
C HIS A 209 -17.21 6.11 -24.59
N ILE A 210 -16.77 6.28 -23.34
CA ILE A 210 -17.25 5.51 -22.18
C ILE A 210 -18.39 6.29 -21.51
N CYS A 211 -18.10 7.49 -21.03
CA CYS A 211 -19.09 8.45 -20.54
C CYS A 211 -18.53 9.88 -20.54
N SER A 212 -19.40 10.88 -20.61
CA SER A 212 -19.02 12.30 -20.54
C SER A 212 -19.02 12.76 -19.10
N THR A 213 -17.83 12.99 -18.52
CA THR A 213 -17.70 13.40 -17.13
C THR A 213 -16.53 14.36 -16.91
N LEU A 214 -16.63 15.21 -15.88
CA LEU A 214 -15.53 16.04 -15.39
C LEU A 214 -14.73 15.38 -14.28
N GLN A 215 -15.17 14.20 -13.82
CA GLN A 215 -14.43 13.44 -12.81
C GLN A 215 -13.13 12.85 -13.39
N ARG A 216 -12.09 12.88 -12.58
CA ARG A 216 -10.74 12.47 -12.99
C ARG A 216 -10.15 11.50 -11.97
N PRO A 217 -10.34 10.19 -12.16
CA PRO A 217 -9.58 9.20 -11.39
C PRO A 217 -8.09 9.31 -11.70
N ASP A 218 -7.25 9.00 -10.74
CA ASP A 218 -5.78 9.10 -10.89
C ASP A 218 -5.22 8.15 -11.96
N ILE A 219 -5.80 6.95 -12.10
CA ILE A 219 -5.48 6.01 -13.17
C ILE A 219 -6.77 5.48 -13.78
N VAL A 220 -6.83 5.44 -15.09
CA VAL A 220 -7.92 4.81 -15.86
C VAL A 220 -7.31 3.77 -16.82
N LEU A 221 -7.79 2.53 -16.73
CA LEU A 221 -7.49 1.46 -17.67
C LEU A 221 -8.80 1.04 -18.35
N TYR A 222 -8.81 0.91 -19.67
CA TYR A 222 -10.00 0.39 -20.34
C TYR A 222 -9.63 -0.48 -21.53
N SER A 223 -10.52 -1.40 -21.86
CA SER A 223 -10.45 -2.26 -23.04
C SER A 223 -11.73 -2.17 -23.84
N GLY A 224 -11.64 -1.77 -25.09
CA GLY A 224 -12.75 -1.72 -26.03
C GLY A 224 -13.28 -3.10 -26.38
N LEU A 225 -12.39 -4.10 -26.49
CA LEU A 225 -12.75 -5.49 -26.83
C LEU A 225 -13.66 -6.14 -25.79
N THR A 226 -13.39 -5.90 -24.52
CA THR A 226 -14.15 -6.51 -23.41
C THR A 226 -15.13 -5.55 -22.75
N ARG A 227 -15.18 -4.27 -23.20
CA ARG A 227 -15.96 -3.20 -22.56
C ARG A 227 -15.75 -3.16 -21.04
N GLN A 228 -14.50 -3.22 -20.61
CA GLN A 228 -14.12 -3.12 -19.22
C GLN A 228 -13.39 -1.82 -18.97
N VAL A 229 -13.71 -1.16 -17.85
CA VAL A 229 -13.01 0.01 -17.35
C VAL A 229 -12.62 -0.21 -15.89
N VAL A 230 -11.37 0.09 -15.57
CA VAL A 230 -10.82 0.02 -14.22
C VAL A 230 -10.33 1.40 -13.84
N MET A 231 -10.81 1.91 -12.73
CA MET A 231 -10.42 3.19 -12.16
C MET A 231 -9.68 2.97 -10.86
N ILE A 232 -8.55 3.65 -10.68
CA ILE A 232 -7.77 3.61 -9.44
C ILE A 232 -7.63 5.04 -8.96
N GLU A 233 -8.01 5.27 -7.72
CA GLU A 233 -7.89 6.56 -7.04
C GLU A 233 -6.96 6.44 -5.85
N LEU A 234 -5.87 7.21 -5.87
CA LEU A 234 -4.84 7.22 -4.83
C LEU A 234 -5.12 8.30 -3.78
N THR A 235 -4.81 8.01 -2.54
CA THR A 235 -4.73 9.00 -1.48
C THR A 235 -3.47 8.79 -0.66
N CYS A 236 -2.82 9.88 -0.23
CA CYS A 236 -1.63 9.82 0.62
C CYS A 236 -1.88 10.48 1.99
N PRO A 237 -2.78 9.94 2.84
CA PRO A 237 -3.10 10.49 4.15
C PRO A 237 -2.08 10.09 5.21
N CYS A 238 -2.29 10.52 6.45
CA CYS A 238 -1.72 9.84 7.60
C CYS A 238 -2.38 8.47 7.79
N GLU A 239 -1.64 7.51 8.32
CA GLU A 239 -2.04 6.10 8.43
C GLU A 239 -3.30 5.90 9.27
N GLU A 240 -3.53 6.75 10.27
CA GLU A 240 -4.74 6.76 11.11
C GLU A 240 -6.02 7.02 10.32
N ARG A 241 -5.91 7.61 9.14
CA ARG A 241 -7.04 8.05 8.30
C ARG A 241 -7.24 7.20 7.05
N PHE A 242 -6.69 5.99 7.00
CA PHE A 242 -6.83 5.11 5.85
C PHE A 242 -8.30 4.80 5.56
N LEU A 243 -9.05 4.32 6.55
CA LEU A 243 -10.45 3.95 6.39
C LEU A 243 -11.32 5.13 5.93
N GLU A 244 -11.22 6.26 6.61
CA GLU A 244 -11.96 7.50 6.25
C GLU A 244 -11.64 7.95 4.81
N SER A 245 -10.36 7.91 4.44
CA SER A 245 -9.92 8.31 3.10
C SER A 245 -10.43 7.35 2.03
N HIS A 246 -10.44 6.04 2.33
CA HIS A 246 -10.96 4.98 1.47
C HIS A 246 -12.44 5.19 1.16
N GLU A 247 -13.27 5.29 2.20
CA GLU A 247 -14.73 5.47 2.08
C GLU A 247 -15.07 6.75 1.32
N ARG A 248 -14.42 7.87 1.65
CA ARG A 248 -14.61 9.15 0.96
C ARG A 248 -14.31 9.06 -0.53
N LYS A 249 -13.26 8.31 -0.92
CA LYS A 249 -12.89 8.17 -2.34
C LYS A 249 -13.82 7.22 -3.08
N LEU A 250 -14.26 6.15 -2.47
CA LEU A 250 -15.29 5.28 -3.05
C LEU A 250 -16.57 6.07 -3.28
N SER A 251 -17.06 6.80 -2.27
CA SER A 251 -18.29 7.60 -2.38
C SER A 251 -18.20 8.67 -3.48
N LYS A 252 -17.03 9.29 -3.66
CA LYS A 252 -16.81 10.32 -4.70
C LYS A 252 -17.09 9.80 -6.11
N TYR A 253 -16.82 8.53 -6.40
CA TYR A 253 -16.88 7.98 -7.75
C TYR A 253 -18.04 7.00 -7.98
N VAL A 254 -18.97 6.87 -7.02
CA VAL A 254 -20.15 5.97 -7.16
C VAL A 254 -20.96 6.31 -8.42
N ASP A 255 -21.24 7.59 -8.64
CA ASP A 255 -22.01 8.03 -9.81
C ASP A 255 -21.29 7.73 -11.11
N LEU A 256 -19.97 7.95 -11.17
CA LEU A 256 -19.16 7.62 -12.35
C LEU A 256 -19.18 6.11 -12.67
N VAL A 257 -19.13 5.27 -11.65
CA VAL A 257 -19.25 3.80 -11.81
C VAL A 257 -20.62 3.48 -12.42
N ALA A 258 -21.70 4.03 -11.87
CA ALA A 258 -23.07 3.82 -12.37
C ALA A 258 -23.25 4.33 -13.81
N GLU A 259 -22.70 5.48 -14.17
CA GLU A 259 -22.73 6.03 -15.53
C GLU A 259 -22.00 5.12 -16.52
N CYS A 260 -20.80 4.60 -16.16
CA CYS A 260 -20.07 3.66 -16.98
C CYS A 260 -20.85 2.36 -17.21
N GLU A 261 -21.49 1.82 -16.15
CA GLU A 261 -22.32 0.62 -16.22
C GLU A 261 -23.58 0.86 -17.06
N GLY A 262 -24.23 2.01 -16.92
CA GLY A 262 -25.36 2.45 -17.75
C GLY A 262 -25.00 2.57 -19.25
N ALA A 263 -23.75 2.91 -19.55
CA ALA A 263 -23.22 2.93 -20.92
C ALA A 263 -22.79 1.53 -21.44
N GLY A 264 -23.04 0.47 -20.68
CA GLY A 264 -22.72 -0.92 -21.05
C GLY A 264 -21.27 -1.33 -20.85
N TRP A 265 -20.54 -0.63 -19.96
CA TRP A 265 -19.17 -0.98 -19.56
C TRP A 265 -19.19 -1.71 -18.22
N LYS A 266 -18.35 -2.75 -18.10
CA LYS A 266 -18.09 -3.38 -16.81
C LYS A 266 -17.08 -2.54 -16.03
N SER A 267 -17.57 -1.83 -15.03
CA SER A 267 -16.79 -0.87 -14.26
C SER A 267 -16.22 -1.47 -12.98
N GLN A 268 -14.99 -1.10 -12.61
CA GLN A 268 -14.36 -1.45 -11.34
C GLN A 268 -13.61 -0.25 -10.79
N LEU A 269 -13.85 0.09 -9.53
CA LEU A 269 -13.19 1.18 -8.83
C LEU A 269 -12.34 0.64 -7.69
N PHE A 270 -11.11 1.10 -7.59
CA PHE A 270 -10.19 0.82 -6.49
C PHE A 270 -9.76 2.14 -5.85
N ALA A 271 -10.17 2.38 -4.61
CA ALA A 271 -9.53 3.37 -3.76
C ALA A 271 -8.32 2.72 -3.09
N VAL A 272 -7.16 3.36 -3.18
CA VAL A 272 -5.90 2.85 -2.65
C VAL A 272 -5.19 3.93 -1.84
N GLU A 273 -4.57 3.54 -0.73
CA GLU A 273 -3.91 4.46 0.18
C GLU A 273 -2.43 4.10 0.36
N VAL A 274 -1.60 5.14 0.41
CA VAL A 274 -0.19 5.04 0.80
C VAL A 274 0.11 6.14 1.81
N GLY A 275 0.36 5.75 3.03
CA GLY A 275 0.50 6.68 4.15
C GLY A 275 1.73 7.57 4.06
N ALA A 276 1.59 8.75 4.64
CA ALA A 276 2.64 9.78 4.64
C ALA A 276 3.92 9.34 5.35
N ARG A 277 3.86 8.39 6.28
CA ARG A 277 5.02 7.79 6.97
C ARG A 277 5.60 6.59 6.21
N GLY A 278 5.06 6.32 4.99
CA GLY A 278 5.54 5.27 4.10
C GLY A 278 4.99 3.88 4.45
N TYR A 279 3.79 3.77 4.97
CA TYR A 279 3.06 2.51 5.09
C TYR A 279 2.01 2.45 3.98
N ALA A 280 2.03 1.39 3.19
CA ALA A 280 1.00 1.16 2.18
C ALA A 280 -0.19 0.43 2.79
N SER A 281 -1.40 0.71 2.31
CA SER A 281 -2.62 0.02 2.72
C SER A 281 -2.75 -1.35 2.05
N GLU A 282 -3.50 -2.26 2.68
CA GLU A 282 -3.90 -3.53 2.08
C GLU A 282 -4.81 -3.35 0.85
N SER A 283 -5.48 -2.21 0.71
CA SER A 283 -6.24 -1.86 -0.49
C SER A 283 -5.36 -1.82 -1.74
N LEU A 284 -4.15 -1.23 -1.65
CA LEU A 284 -3.18 -1.24 -2.74
C LEU A 284 -2.73 -2.66 -3.09
N ASN A 285 -2.44 -3.49 -2.08
CA ASN A 285 -2.07 -4.88 -2.26
C ASN A 285 -3.19 -5.67 -2.98
N ARG A 286 -4.45 -5.49 -2.54
CA ARG A 286 -5.63 -6.10 -3.16
C ARG A 286 -5.85 -5.64 -4.60
N CYS A 287 -5.74 -4.32 -4.85
CA CYS A 287 -5.85 -3.74 -6.19
C CYS A 287 -4.83 -4.37 -7.16
N LEU A 288 -3.55 -4.35 -6.83
CA LEU A 288 -2.50 -4.88 -7.70
C LEU A 288 -2.66 -6.39 -7.97
N ARG A 289 -3.13 -7.15 -6.97
CA ARG A 289 -3.46 -8.58 -7.15
C ARG A 289 -4.68 -8.79 -8.04
N ALA A 290 -5.72 -7.97 -7.90
CA ALA A 290 -6.92 -8.03 -8.74
C ALA A 290 -6.58 -7.72 -10.20
N LEU A 291 -5.66 -6.78 -10.44
CA LEU A 291 -5.13 -6.51 -11.78
C LEU A 291 -4.38 -7.70 -12.38
N GLY A 292 -3.87 -8.64 -11.57
CA GLY A 292 -3.19 -9.86 -12.02
C GLY A 292 -1.68 -9.85 -11.79
N LEU A 293 -1.12 -8.88 -11.08
CA LEU A 293 0.30 -8.86 -10.75
C LEU A 293 0.64 -10.03 -9.82
N ASN A 294 1.73 -10.74 -10.09
CA ASN A 294 2.20 -11.79 -9.22
C ASN A 294 2.72 -11.23 -7.87
N ILE A 295 2.81 -12.12 -6.89
CA ILE A 295 3.19 -11.77 -5.50
C ILE A 295 4.50 -10.96 -5.41
N GLN A 296 5.50 -11.29 -6.23
CA GLN A 296 6.81 -10.60 -6.19
C GLN A 296 6.71 -9.18 -6.74
N ARG A 297 5.98 -8.97 -7.85
CA ARG A 297 5.71 -7.64 -8.42
C ARG A 297 4.87 -6.78 -7.49
N VAL A 298 3.84 -7.37 -6.88
CA VAL A 298 3.02 -6.68 -5.86
C VAL A 298 3.88 -6.20 -4.71
N LYS A 299 4.67 -7.09 -4.09
CA LYS A 299 5.58 -6.73 -2.99
C LYS A 299 6.57 -5.63 -3.37
N ARG A 300 7.14 -5.71 -4.59
CA ARG A 300 8.05 -4.68 -5.11
C ARG A 300 7.33 -3.34 -5.26
N CYS A 301 6.20 -3.29 -5.94
CA CYS A 301 5.45 -2.07 -6.20
C CYS A 301 4.98 -1.42 -4.89
N VAL A 302 4.43 -2.19 -3.95
CA VAL A 302 4.01 -1.73 -2.61
C VAL A 302 5.19 -1.13 -1.85
N LYS A 303 6.35 -1.82 -1.83
CA LYS A 303 7.57 -1.33 -1.18
C LYS A 303 8.08 -0.02 -1.81
N GLU A 304 8.10 0.07 -3.13
CA GLU A 304 8.55 1.26 -3.85
C GLU A 304 7.60 2.44 -3.66
N ALA A 305 6.28 2.22 -3.69
CA ALA A 305 5.26 3.23 -3.41
C ALA A 305 5.37 3.76 -1.97
N ALA A 306 5.52 2.89 -0.99
CA ALA A 306 5.77 3.24 0.40
C ALA A 306 7.05 4.07 0.58
N ALA A 307 8.14 3.67 -0.09
CA ALA A 307 9.40 4.42 -0.07
C ALA A 307 9.29 5.78 -0.78
N ALA A 308 8.50 5.89 -1.85
CA ALA A 308 8.23 7.16 -2.53
C ALA A 308 7.47 8.12 -1.61
N ALA A 309 6.42 7.65 -0.92
CA ALA A 309 5.69 8.45 0.06
C ALA A 309 6.60 8.95 1.20
N LEU A 310 7.42 8.06 1.77
CA LEU A 310 8.35 8.41 2.85
C LEU A 310 9.36 9.48 2.41
N ARG A 311 10.00 9.31 1.25
CA ARG A 311 10.97 10.28 0.70
C ARG A 311 10.35 11.65 0.42
N SER A 312 9.10 11.66 -0.04
CA SER A 312 8.40 12.90 -0.38
C SER A 312 7.75 13.58 0.82
N SER A 313 7.71 12.93 1.96
CA SER A 313 7.22 13.47 3.23
C SER A 313 8.35 14.07 4.10
N PHE A 314 9.58 13.59 3.90
CA PHE A 314 10.78 14.12 4.53
C PHE A 314 11.17 15.46 3.91
#